data_accf682745b3bfa5152b8d2059ee804a
#
_entry.id   accf682745b3bfa5152b8d2059ee804a
#
_cell.length_a   1.000
_cell.length_b   1.000
_cell.length_c   1.000
_cell.angle_alpha   90.00
_cell.angle_beta   90.00
_cell.angle_gamma   90.00
#
_symmetry.space_group_name_H-M   'P 1'
#
loop_
_entity.id
_entity.type
_entity.pdbx_description
1 polymer ?
#
loop_
_entity_poly.entity_id
_entity_poly.type
_entity_poly.pdbx_seq_one_letter_code
_entity_poly.pdbx_strand_id
1 'polypeptide(L)'
;MVSPGRADLHMHTTASDGWPSPHQLVEHATSIGLHVIAVTDHDTIEGALRAAEHAERRTKLHVVIGEEVSSRDGHIVALYIERRIRPGMTAAATVHAIHDQGGLAVAVHPFWRTQRRTRSGRVHGVGWLAAELEFDAVEVENATPGFYVFNQLARRLNMGLGSAELGGSDAHILDAVGRAYTVFPGRTPKALRTAIETGTTVAGRQRYRAMGLMRYAAWGLNHERYVAVV
;
A
#
# COMPACT_ATOMS: atom_id res chain seq x y z
N MET A 1 -0.59 29.30 -0.28
CA MET A 1 -0.08 27.96 -0.64
C MET A 1 -0.82 26.95 0.21
N VAL A 2 -1.33 25.87 -0.36
CA VAL A 2 -2.00 24.78 0.38
C VAL A 2 -0.93 24.00 1.14
N SER A 3 -1.12 23.78 2.44
CA SER A 3 -0.18 22.99 3.24
C SER A 3 -0.12 21.54 2.74
N PRO A 4 1.07 20.94 2.58
CA PRO A 4 1.20 19.58 2.10
C PRO A 4 0.65 18.56 3.11
N GLY A 5 -0.01 17.54 2.60
CA GLY A 5 -0.43 16.35 3.33
C GLY A 5 0.61 15.25 3.23
N ARG A 6 0.54 14.30 4.17
CA ARG A 6 1.31 13.05 4.13
C ARG A 6 0.35 11.88 4.24
N ALA A 7 0.50 10.92 3.36
CA ALA A 7 -0.27 9.69 3.38
C ALA A 7 0.64 8.45 3.36
N ASP A 8 0.21 7.37 4.00
CA ASP A 8 0.76 6.04 3.82
C ASP A 8 -0.33 5.15 3.22
N LEU A 9 -0.10 4.62 2.02
CA LEU A 9 -1.14 4.03 1.19
C LEU A 9 -0.97 2.53 0.98
N HIS A 10 -0.08 1.90 1.76
CA HIS A 10 0.19 0.48 1.68
C HIS A 10 0.54 -0.07 3.07
N MET A 11 -0.43 -0.71 3.73
CA MET A 11 -0.29 -1.21 5.10
C MET A 11 -1.22 -2.39 5.38
N HIS A 12 -0.77 -3.29 6.26
CA HIS A 12 -1.45 -4.52 6.63
C HIS A 12 -1.82 -4.57 8.11
N THR A 13 -2.92 -5.24 8.40
CA THR A 13 -3.44 -5.45 9.75
C THR A 13 -3.61 -6.94 10.07
N THR A 14 -4.12 -7.22 11.27
CA THR A 14 -4.53 -8.59 11.64
C THR A 14 -5.71 -9.14 10.82
N ALA A 15 -6.24 -8.38 9.87
CA ALA A 15 -7.23 -8.90 8.91
C ALA A 15 -6.56 -9.71 7.78
N SER A 16 -5.26 -9.54 7.59
CA SER A 16 -4.43 -10.40 6.73
C SER A 16 -3.20 -10.91 7.49
N ASP A 17 -2.04 -10.36 7.27
CA ASP A 17 -0.76 -10.84 7.77
C ASP A 17 0.04 -9.80 8.56
N GLY A 18 -0.52 -8.62 8.79
CA GLY A 18 0.04 -7.62 9.69
C GLY A 18 -0.16 -7.98 11.17
N TRP A 19 0.74 -7.52 12.03
CA TRP A 19 0.62 -7.66 13.48
C TRP A 19 -0.33 -6.64 14.12
N PRO A 20 -0.40 -5.36 13.69
CA PRO A 20 -1.27 -4.40 14.33
C PRO A 20 -2.74 -4.67 13.99
N SER A 21 -3.61 -4.50 14.99
CA SER A 21 -5.03 -4.40 14.70
C SER A 21 -5.34 -3.11 13.92
N PRO A 22 -6.48 -3.03 13.19
CA PRO A 22 -6.89 -1.80 12.51
C PRO A 22 -6.91 -0.58 13.44
N HIS A 23 -7.35 -0.73 14.68
CA HIS A 23 -7.37 0.35 15.69
C HIS A 23 -5.96 0.81 16.08
N GLN A 24 -5.05 -0.12 16.36
CA GLN A 24 -3.65 0.21 16.69
C GLN A 24 -2.96 0.93 15.54
N LEU A 25 -3.25 0.54 14.30
CA LEU A 25 -2.72 1.18 13.11
C LEU A 25 -3.18 2.65 13.01
N VAL A 26 -4.48 2.92 13.21
CA VAL A 26 -5.06 4.27 13.19
C VAL A 26 -4.46 5.15 14.28
N GLU A 27 -4.39 4.67 15.52
CA GLU A 27 -3.83 5.43 16.64
C GLU A 27 -2.33 5.76 16.39
N HIS A 28 -1.56 4.78 15.91
CA HIS A 28 -0.17 4.99 15.60
C HIS A 28 0.01 5.99 14.45
N ALA A 29 -0.70 5.83 13.33
CA ALA A 29 -0.66 6.74 12.20
C ALA A 29 -1.02 8.18 12.58
N THR A 30 -2.01 8.34 13.46
CA THR A 30 -2.38 9.63 14.05
C THR A 30 -1.23 10.23 14.87
N SER A 31 -0.59 9.42 15.72
CA SER A 31 0.50 9.88 16.61
C SER A 31 1.74 10.36 15.86
N ILE A 32 2.01 9.81 14.67
CA ILE A 32 3.15 10.20 13.82
C ILE A 32 2.80 11.31 12.80
N GLY A 33 1.57 11.84 12.84
CA GLY A 33 1.14 12.99 12.06
C GLY A 33 0.86 12.70 10.59
N LEU A 34 0.42 11.50 10.25
CA LEU A 34 -0.18 11.22 8.94
C LEU A 34 -1.56 11.89 8.85
N HIS A 35 -1.97 12.29 7.66
CA HIS A 35 -3.26 12.93 7.39
C HIS A 35 -4.25 11.95 6.76
N VAL A 36 -3.74 11.08 5.89
CA VAL A 36 -4.50 10.05 5.21
C VAL A 36 -3.72 8.74 5.30
N ILE A 37 -4.43 7.63 5.50
CA ILE A 37 -3.87 6.29 5.34
C ILE A 37 -4.77 5.46 4.43
N ALA A 38 -4.21 4.45 3.77
CA ALA A 38 -5.00 3.35 3.23
C ALA A 38 -4.59 2.06 3.93
N VAL A 39 -5.57 1.30 4.40
CA VAL A 39 -5.37 -0.07 4.87
C VAL A 39 -5.64 -0.98 3.69
N THR A 40 -4.67 -1.82 3.36
CA THR A 40 -4.63 -2.60 2.12
C THR A 40 -4.32 -4.06 2.41
N ASP A 41 -5.03 -4.65 3.35
CA ASP A 41 -4.93 -6.06 3.71
C ASP A 41 -5.06 -6.95 2.47
N HIS A 42 -4.32 -8.07 2.43
CA HIS A 42 -4.38 -9.01 1.33
C HIS A 42 -5.78 -9.58 1.14
N ASP A 43 -6.33 -9.41 -0.07
CA ASP A 43 -7.57 -10.00 -0.55
C ASP A 43 -8.79 -9.75 0.35
N THR A 44 -8.81 -8.64 1.12
CA THR A 44 -9.91 -8.25 1.99
C THR A 44 -9.94 -6.74 2.27
N ILE A 45 -11.13 -6.16 2.43
CA ILE A 45 -11.32 -4.77 2.86
C ILE A 45 -11.76 -4.65 4.34
N GLU A 46 -11.85 -5.76 5.06
CA GLU A 46 -12.36 -5.81 6.44
C GLU A 46 -11.53 -4.93 7.40
N GLY A 47 -10.20 -4.99 7.29
CA GLY A 47 -9.29 -4.17 8.08
C GLY A 47 -9.49 -2.68 7.81
N ALA A 48 -9.66 -2.32 6.53
CA ALA A 48 -9.90 -0.95 6.10
C ALA A 48 -11.22 -0.39 6.63
N LEU A 49 -12.31 -1.18 6.57
CA LEU A 49 -13.61 -0.77 7.10
C LEU A 49 -13.57 -0.53 8.61
N ARG A 50 -12.94 -1.43 9.37
CA ARG A 50 -12.76 -1.27 10.83
C ARG A 50 -11.87 -0.08 11.19
N ALA A 51 -10.81 0.15 10.42
CA ALA A 51 -9.94 1.30 10.59
C ALA A 51 -10.68 2.62 10.32
N ALA A 52 -11.49 2.68 9.26
CA ALA A 52 -12.27 3.85 8.91
C ALA A 52 -13.30 4.20 10.00
N GLU A 53 -14.07 3.21 10.47
CA GLU A 53 -15.03 3.38 11.55
C GLU A 53 -14.37 3.91 12.86
N HIS A 54 -13.19 3.37 13.20
CA HIS A 54 -12.45 3.83 14.38
C HIS A 54 -11.92 5.25 14.21
N ALA A 55 -11.34 5.56 13.05
CA ALA A 55 -10.78 6.88 12.75
C ALA A 55 -11.84 7.97 12.79
N GLU A 56 -13.01 7.75 12.19
CA GLU A 56 -14.12 8.71 12.16
C GLU A 56 -14.57 9.12 13.58
N ARG A 57 -14.57 8.18 14.51
CA ARG A 57 -15.04 8.40 15.89
C ARG A 57 -13.99 9.00 16.81
N ARG A 58 -12.70 8.83 16.54
CA ARG A 58 -11.63 9.04 17.53
C ARG A 58 -10.54 10.00 17.10
N THR A 59 -10.37 10.26 15.81
CA THR A 59 -9.20 10.99 15.31
C THR A 59 -9.58 12.01 14.24
N LYS A 60 -8.57 12.76 13.74
CA LYS A 60 -8.66 13.59 12.53
C LYS A 60 -7.99 12.92 11.32
N LEU A 61 -7.52 11.70 11.50
CA LEU A 61 -6.94 10.90 10.43
C LEU A 61 -8.05 10.43 9.48
N HIS A 62 -7.79 10.48 8.20
CA HIS A 62 -8.68 9.92 7.19
C HIS A 62 -8.19 8.55 6.74
N VAL A 63 -9.12 7.62 6.59
CA VAL A 63 -8.83 6.27 6.07
C VAL A 63 -9.46 6.12 4.69
N VAL A 64 -8.66 5.76 3.72
CA VAL A 64 -9.10 5.31 2.39
C VAL A 64 -9.28 3.81 2.45
N ILE A 65 -10.43 3.33 1.98
CA ILE A 65 -10.67 1.90 1.84
C ILE A 65 -9.83 1.39 0.68
N GLY A 66 -8.98 0.41 0.96
CA GLY A 66 -8.10 -0.22 0.00
C GLY A 66 -8.00 -1.73 0.21
N GLU A 67 -7.32 -2.37 -0.71
CA GLU A 67 -7.05 -3.81 -0.72
C GLU A 67 -5.77 -4.07 -1.52
N GLU A 68 -4.88 -4.92 -1.03
CA GLU A 68 -3.83 -5.48 -1.86
C GLU A 68 -4.32 -6.78 -2.48
N VAL A 69 -4.66 -6.71 -3.77
CA VAL A 69 -5.24 -7.82 -4.52
C VAL A 69 -4.15 -8.76 -5.03
N SER A 70 -4.22 -10.03 -4.65
CA SER A 70 -3.38 -11.09 -5.20
C SER A 70 -3.85 -11.46 -6.62
N SER A 71 -3.39 -10.71 -7.64
CA SER A 71 -3.65 -11.09 -9.03
C SER A 71 -2.76 -12.26 -9.44
N ARG A 72 -3.08 -12.91 -10.56
CA ARG A 72 -2.27 -13.98 -11.14
C ARG A 72 -0.84 -13.50 -11.52
N ASP A 73 -0.73 -12.23 -11.86
CA ASP A 73 0.47 -11.65 -12.46
C ASP A 73 1.29 -10.82 -11.45
N GLY A 74 0.78 -10.66 -10.22
CA GLY A 74 1.42 -9.91 -9.13
C GLY A 74 0.42 -9.13 -8.29
N HIS A 75 0.90 -8.48 -7.24
CA HIS A 75 0.08 -7.69 -6.34
C HIS A 75 -0.30 -6.34 -6.95
N ILE A 76 -1.52 -5.92 -6.71
CA ILE A 76 -2.08 -4.64 -7.15
C ILE A 76 -2.83 -4.04 -5.97
N VAL A 77 -2.48 -2.84 -5.55
CA VAL A 77 -3.26 -2.12 -4.55
C VAL A 77 -4.41 -1.40 -5.24
N ALA A 78 -5.61 -1.69 -4.75
CA ALA A 78 -6.84 -0.96 -5.06
C ALA A 78 -7.08 0.09 -3.99
N LEU A 79 -7.33 1.34 -4.39
CA LEU A 79 -7.69 2.44 -3.49
C LEU A 79 -9.07 2.98 -3.85
N TYR A 80 -9.79 3.53 -2.86
CA TYR A 80 -11.13 4.13 -3.05
C TYR A 80 -12.17 3.15 -3.59
N ILE A 81 -12.08 1.88 -3.18
CA ILE A 81 -13.05 0.84 -3.52
C ILE A 81 -14.11 0.72 -2.42
N GLU A 82 -15.29 0.23 -2.79
CA GLU A 82 -16.39 -0.04 -1.86
C GLU A 82 -16.60 -1.53 -1.57
N ARG A 83 -16.14 -2.37 -2.48
CA ARG A 83 -16.29 -3.82 -2.42
C ARG A 83 -14.98 -4.51 -2.74
N ARG A 84 -14.73 -5.62 -2.05
CA ARG A 84 -13.60 -6.50 -2.29
C ARG A 84 -13.44 -6.84 -3.79
N ILE A 85 -12.21 -6.84 -4.26
CA ILE A 85 -11.84 -7.31 -5.60
C ILE A 85 -11.55 -8.82 -5.54
N ARG A 86 -12.02 -9.57 -6.53
CA ARG A 86 -11.77 -11.02 -6.59
C ARG A 86 -10.28 -11.31 -6.85
N PRO A 87 -9.58 -12.08 -5.99
CA PRO A 87 -8.21 -12.47 -6.24
C PRO A 87 -8.09 -13.51 -7.37
N GLY A 88 -6.87 -13.72 -7.87
CA GLY A 88 -6.55 -14.73 -8.87
C GLY A 88 -6.97 -14.38 -10.30
N MET A 89 -7.47 -13.20 -10.56
CA MET A 89 -7.69 -12.67 -11.91
C MET A 89 -6.35 -12.29 -12.57
N THR A 90 -6.32 -12.05 -13.87
CA THR A 90 -5.17 -11.42 -14.52
C THR A 90 -5.00 -9.98 -14.02
N ALA A 91 -3.79 -9.41 -14.10
CA ALA A 91 -3.56 -8.01 -13.73
C ALA A 91 -4.49 -7.06 -14.49
N ALA A 92 -4.66 -7.26 -15.80
CA ALA A 92 -5.58 -6.46 -16.62
C ALA A 92 -7.04 -6.52 -16.12
N ALA A 93 -7.55 -7.74 -15.82
CA ALA A 93 -8.89 -7.89 -15.28
C ALA A 93 -9.04 -7.31 -13.88
N THR A 94 -7.98 -7.35 -13.07
CA THR A 94 -7.96 -6.75 -11.73
C THR A 94 -8.01 -5.23 -11.82
N VAL A 95 -7.19 -4.59 -12.67
CA VAL A 95 -7.21 -3.15 -12.92
C VAL A 95 -8.60 -2.71 -13.39
N HIS A 96 -9.17 -3.41 -14.36
CA HIS A 96 -10.53 -3.12 -14.86
C HIS A 96 -11.58 -3.20 -13.71
N ALA A 97 -11.55 -4.26 -12.90
CA ALA A 97 -12.49 -4.42 -11.79
C ALA A 97 -12.35 -3.34 -10.70
N ILE A 98 -11.15 -2.77 -10.52
CA ILE A 98 -10.90 -1.63 -9.65
C ILE A 98 -11.56 -0.37 -10.25
N HIS A 99 -11.31 -0.10 -11.53
CA HIS A 99 -11.86 1.05 -12.24
C HIS A 99 -13.40 0.98 -12.34
N ASP A 100 -13.99 -0.20 -12.49
CA ASP A 100 -15.45 -0.40 -12.50
C ASP A 100 -16.14 0.05 -11.20
N GLN A 101 -15.40 0.10 -10.09
CA GLN A 101 -15.88 0.69 -8.83
C GLN A 101 -15.56 2.19 -8.70
N GLY A 102 -14.93 2.79 -9.70
CA GLY A 102 -14.38 4.13 -9.60
C GLY A 102 -13.14 4.21 -8.69
N GLY A 103 -12.50 3.08 -8.38
CA GLY A 103 -11.25 3.01 -7.63
C GLY A 103 -10.03 3.44 -8.43
N LEU A 104 -8.88 3.49 -7.77
CA LEU A 104 -7.57 3.73 -8.38
C LEU A 104 -6.70 2.49 -8.24
N ALA A 105 -6.09 2.05 -9.33
CA ALA A 105 -5.19 0.90 -9.37
C ALA A 105 -3.73 1.35 -9.25
N VAL A 106 -3.00 0.77 -8.29
CA VAL A 106 -1.59 1.09 -8.03
C VAL A 106 -0.71 -0.12 -8.28
N ALA A 107 0.31 0.05 -9.13
CA ALA A 107 1.37 -0.96 -9.29
C ALA A 107 2.32 -0.88 -8.09
N VAL A 108 2.10 -1.74 -7.09
CA VAL A 108 2.91 -1.77 -5.86
C VAL A 108 4.15 -2.61 -6.03
N HIS A 109 5.27 -2.18 -5.42
CA HIS A 109 6.58 -2.85 -5.47
C HIS A 109 6.81 -3.64 -6.78
N PRO A 110 6.64 -3.02 -7.98
CA PRO A 110 6.42 -3.74 -9.24
C PRO A 110 7.54 -4.71 -9.59
N PHE A 111 8.77 -4.45 -9.18
CA PHE A 111 9.92 -5.31 -9.50
C PHE A 111 10.32 -6.27 -8.39
N TRP A 112 9.61 -6.26 -7.26
CA TRP A 112 9.89 -7.23 -6.22
C TRP A 112 9.45 -8.63 -6.66
N ARG A 113 10.34 -9.60 -6.50
CA ARG A 113 10.07 -10.99 -6.81
C ARG A 113 10.56 -11.87 -5.67
N THR A 114 9.67 -12.68 -5.12
CA THR A 114 10.06 -13.72 -4.18
C THR A 114 10.18 -15.06 -4.89
N GLN A 115 11.15 -15.86 -4.47
CA GLN A 115 11.25 -17.26 -4.89
C GLN A 115 10.30 -18.17 -4.11
N ARG A 116 9.66 -17.66 -3.05
CA ARG A 116 8.73 -18.43 -2.23
C ARG A 116 7.46 -18.73 -3.02
N ARG A 117 7.08 -20.00 -3.00
CA ARG A 117 5.78 -20.46 -3.50
C ARG A 117 4.78 -20.42 -2.35
N THR A 118 3.73 -19.65 -2.49
CA THR A 118 2.51 -19.79 -1.70
C THR A 118 1.58 -20.83 -2.35
N ARG A 119 0.48 -21.20 -1.69
CA ARG A 119 -0.57 -22.04 -2.30
C ARG A 119 -1.14 -21.43 -3.60
N SER A 120 -1.15 -20.11 -3.71
CA SER A 120 -1.62 -19.35 -4.88
C SER A 120 -0.55 -19.08 -5.93
N GLY A 121 0.71 -19.48 -5.72
CA GLY A 121 1.81 -19.22 -6.66
C GLY A 121 2.96 -18.39 -6.05
N ARG A 122 3.74 -17.72 -6.91
CA ARG A 122 4.80 -16.81 -6.45
C ARG A 122 4.18 -15.44 -6.19
N VAL A 123 4.36 -14.93 -4.98
CA VAL A 123 4.02 -13.56 -4.62
C VAL A 123 5.10 -12.63 -5.20
N HIS A 124 4.73 -11.67 -6.02
CA HIS A 124 5.64 -10.72 -6.65
C HIS A 124 4.89 -9.49 -7.14
N GLY A 125 5.60 -8.42 -7.47
CA GLY A 125 5.02 -7.30 -8.17
C GLY A 125 4.72 -7.62 -9.64
N VAL A 126 3.90 -6.79 -10.27
CA VAL A 126 3.43 -6.96 -11.66
C VAL A 126 4.52 -6.81 -12.72
N GLY A 127 5.73 -6.38 -12.34
CA GLY A 127 6.85 -6.22 -13.27
C GLY A 127 6.59 -5.17 -14.34
N TRP A 128 6.92 -5.50 -15.57
CA TRP A 128 6.75 -4.61 -16.74
C TRP A 128 5.28 -4.35 -17.10
N LEU A 129 4.33 -5.15 -16.62
CA LEU A 129 2.90 -4.88 -16.79
C LEU A 129 2.49 -3.51 -16.19
N ALA A 130 3.28 -2.98 -15.24
CA ALA A 130 3.10 -1.61 -14.74
C ALA A 130 3.22 -0.54 -15.84
N ALA A 131 3.87 -0.85 -16.98
CA ALA A 131 3.98 0.04 -18.14
C ALA A 131 3.00 -0.30 -19.26
N GLU A 132 2.38 -1.47 -19.21
CA GLU A 132 1.51 -1.98 -20.28
C GLU A 132 0.03 -1.81 -19.97
N LEU A 133 -0.32 -1.69 -18.68
CA LEU A 133 -1.69 -1.58 -18.22
C LEU A 133 -1.97 -0.17 -17.67
N GLU A 134 -3.24 0.18 -17.60
CA GLU A 134 -3.73 1.50 -17.17
C GLU A 134 -3.71 1.65 -15.63
N PHE A 135 -2.50 1.64 -15.04
CA PHE A 135 -2.33 1.97 -13.63
C PHE A 135 -2.40 3.48 -13.40
N ASP A 136 -3.11 3.91 -12.37
CA ASP A 136 -3.22 5.32 -11.97
C ASP A 136 -1.95 5.85 -11.32
N ALA A 137 -1.19 4.95 -10.67
CA ALA A 137 0.05 5.29 -9.97
C ALA A 137 1.02 4.11 -9.87
N VAL A 138 2.28 4.43 -9.63
CA VAL A 138 3.35 3.46 -9.36
C VAL A 138 3.93 3.72 -7.97
N GLU A 139 4.03 2.67 -7.15
CA GLU A 139 4.77 2.73 -5.89
C GLU A 139 6.27 2.70 -6.21
N VAL A 140 6.88 3.89 -6.20
CA VAL A 140 8.30 4.09 -6.48
C VAL A 140 9.17 4.04 -5.23
N GLU A 141 8.55 4.06 -4.05
CA GLU A 141 9.22 3.96 -2.75
C GLU A 141 8.42 3.05 -1.82
N ASN A 142 8.93 1.85 -1.60
CA ASN A 142 8.43 0.89 -0.62
C ASN A 142 9.43 0.77 0.53
N ALA A 143 8.94 0.80 1.78
CA ALA A 143 9.82 0.83 2.94
C ALA A 143 10.29 -0.54 3.41
N THR A 144 9.87 -1.64 2.80
CA THR A 144 10.34 -2.98 3.15
C THR A 144 11.88 -3.03 3.17
N PRO A 145 12.50 -3.50 4.24
CA PRO A 145 13.95 -3.60 4.32
C PRO A 145 14.53 -4.43 3.15
N GLY A 146 15.54 -3.87 2.48
CA GLY A 146 16.17 -4.51 1.32
C GLY A 146 15.59 -4.11 -0.05
N PHE A 147 14.50 -3.34 -0.13
CA PHE A 147 13.85 -2.96 -1.39
C PHE A 147 14.54 -1.83 -2.16
N TYR A 148 15.67 -1.31 -1.72
CA TYR A 148 16.32 -0.16 -2.36
C TYR A 148 16.52 -0.31 -3.88
N VAL A 149 17.02 -1.47 -4.34
CA VAL A 149 17.25 -1.70 -5.77
C VAL A 149 15.93 -1.75 -6.55
N PHE A 150 14.91 -2.37 -5.98
CA PHE A 150 13.58 -2.46 -6.60
C PHE A 150 12.91 -1.09 -6.70
N ASN A 151 13.06 -0.25 -5.68
CA ASN A 151 12.59 1.13 -5.68
C ASN A 151 13.29 1.95 -6.79
N GLN A 152 14.61 1.78 -6.99
CA GLN A 152 15.32 2.46 -8.08
C GLN A 152 14.81 2.02 -9.47
N LEU A 153 14.50 0.74 -9.64
CA LEU A 153 13.91 0.23 -10.89
C LEU A 153 12.50 0.80 -11.11
N ALA A 154 11.67 0.84 -10.07
CA ALA A 154 10.33 1.42 -10.14
C ALA A 154 10.37 2.92 -10.49
N ARG A 155 11.28 3.69 -9.88
CA ARG A 155 11.51 5.11 -10.24
C ARG A 155 11.92 5.28 -11.69
N ARG A 156 12.86 4.47 -12.18
CA ARG A 156 13.29 4.53 -13.60
C ARG A 156 12.16 4.22 -14.56
N LEU A 157 11.35 3.21 -14.26
CA LEU A 157 10.16 2.90 -15.02
C LEU A 157 9.24 4.12 -15.06
N ASN A 158 8.91 4.66 -13.88
CA ASN A 158 7.94 5.74 -13.76
C ASN A 158 8.39 7.06 -14.42
N MET A 159 9.71 7.34 -14.47
CA MET A 159 10.22 8.47 -15.23
C MET A 159 9.87 8.40 -16.73
N GLY A 160 9.71 7.19 -17.29
CA GLY A 160 9.27 6.99 -18.66
C GLY A 160 7.75 7.06 -18.84
N LEU A 161 7.00 6.73 -17.79
CA LEU A 161 5.54 6.70 -17.83
C LEU A 161 4.92 8.06 -17.48
N GLY A 162 5.53 8.81 -16.56
CA GLY A 162 4.96 10.05 -16.02
C GLY A 162 3.71 9.84 -15.16
N SER A 163 3.50 8.61 -14.63
CA SER A 163 2.39 8.31 -13.73
C SER A 163 2.61 8.92 -12.34
N ALA A 164 1.55 9.04 -11.55
CA ALA A 164 1.67 9.49 -10.15
C ALA A 164 2.66 8.64 -9.35
N GLU A 165 3.57 9.29 -8.60
CA GLU A 165 4.50 8.62 -7.72
C GLU A 165 3.89 8.39 -6.35
N LEU A 166 3.89 7.15 -5.87
CA LEU A 166 3.50 6.84 -4.49
C LEU A 166 4.66 6.28 -3.69
N GLY A 167 4.65 6.63 -2.39
CA GLY A 167 5.41 5.95 -1.35
C GLY A 167 4.44 5.25 -0.42
N GLY A 168 4.65 3.96 -0.20
CA GLY A 168 3.90 3.12 0.72
C GLY A 168 4.84 2.36 1.65
N SER A 169 4.48 2.21 2.91
CA SER A 169 5.37 1.54 3.86
C SER A 169 5.39 0.03 3.73
N ASP A 170 4.34 -0.56 3.19
CA ASP A 170 4.11 -2.00 3.19
C ASP A 170 4.24 -2.56 4.63
N ALA A 171 3.60 -1.82 5.56
CA ALA A 171 3.81 -2.01 6.97
C ALA A 171 3.03 -3.21 7.50
N HIS A 172 3.77 -4.19 8.01
CA HIS A 172 3.24 -5.33 8.75
C HIS A 172 3.46 -5.22 10.27
N ILE A 173 4.17 -4.17 10.69
CA ILE A 173 4.40 -3.80 12.10
C ILE A 173 4.26 -2.28 12.27
N LEU A 174 3.93 -1.80 13.46
CA LEU A 174 3.76 -0.36 13.72
C LEU A 174 5.03 0.46 13.44
N ASP A 175 6.22 -0.09 13.70
CA ASP A 175 7.49 0.61 13.45
C ASP A 175 7.74 0.91 11.95
N ALA A 176 7.05 0.20 11.05
CA ALA A 176 7.16 0.39 9.60
C ALA A 176 6.24 1.50 9.08
N VAL A 177 5.13 1.78 9.75
CA VAL A 177 4.13 2.77 9.34
C VAL A 177 4.77 4.13 9.11
N GLY A 178 4.51 4.73 7.95
CA GLY A 178 5.04 6.04 7.54
C GLY A 178 6.54 6.05 7.22
N ARG A 179 7.21 4.88 7.11
CA ARG A 179 8.62 4.83 6.70
C ARG A 179 8.82 5.10 5.21
N ALA A 180 7.87 4.75 4.37
CA ALA A 180 7.66 5.40 3.10
C ALA A 180 6.27 6.03 3.12
N TYR A 181 6.09 7.11 2.37
CA TYR A 181 4.87 7.90 2.39
C TYR A 181 4.74 8.73 1.13
N THR A 182 3.53 9.16 0.84
CA THR A 182 3.19 10.04 -0.26
C THR A 182 2.93 11.44 0.26
N VAL A 183 3.59 12.45 -0.33
CA VAL A 183 3.31 13.88 -0.11
C VAL A 183 2.39 14.37 -1.21
N PHE A 184 1.38 15.15 -0.84
CA PHE A 184 0.39 15.67 -1.80
C PHE A 184 -0.13 17.05 -1.38
N PRO A 185 -0.64 17.88 -2.31
CA PRO A 185 -1.30 19.17 -1.98
C PRO A 185 -2.61 18.93 -1.23
N GLY A 186 -2.75 19.49 -0.03
CA GLY A 186 -3.93 19.31 0.83
C GLY A 186 -3.74 18.21 1.88
N ARG A 187 -4.83 17.85 2.58
CA ARG A 187 -4.79 16.91 3.72
C ARG A 187 -6.02 15.99 3.79
N THR A 188 -6.81 15.92 2.73
CA THR A 188 -8.03 15.11 2.69
C THR A 188 -7.95 14.00 1.66
N PRO A 189 -8.75 12.93 1.76
CA PRO A 189 -8.80 11.87 0.76
C PRO A 189 -9.15 12.39 -0.64
N LYS A 190 -10.03 13.38 -0.75
CA LYS A 190 -10.36 14.01 -2.03
C LYS A 190 -9.17 14.72 -2.65
N ALA A 191 -8.40 15.48 -1.85
CA ALA A 191 -7.21 16.18 -2.33
C ALA A 191 -6.11 15.17 -2.75
N LEU A 192 -5.95 14.06 -1.99
CA LEU A 192 -5.04 12.99 -2.35
C LEU A 192 -5.44 12.34 -3.68
N ARG A 193 -6.71 11.99 -3.85
CA ARG A 193 -7.23 11.44 -5.09
C ARG A 193 -6.93 12.35 -6.28
N THR A 194 -7.29 13.62 -6.18
CA THR A 194 -6.96 14.61 -7.23
C THR A 194 -5.47 14.68 -7.51
N ALA A 195 -4.62 14.63 -6.47
CA ALA A 195 -3.17 14.66 -6.65
C ALA A 195 -2.63 13.42 -7.38
N ILE A 196 -3.20 12.24 -7.15
CA ILE A 196 -2.88 11.02 -7.90
C ILE A 196 -3.33 11.18 -9.36
N GLU A 197 -4.59 11.55 -9.59
CA GLU A 197 -5.15 11.73 -10.94
C GLU A 197 -4.41 12.79 -11.77
N THR A 198 -3.79 13.79 -11.11
CA THR A 198 -3.04 14.88 -11.78
C THR A 198 -1.52 14.69 -11.73
N GLY A 199 -1.00 13.58 -11.20
CA GLY A 199 0.43 13.30 -11.11
C GLY A 199 1.21 14.30 -10.23
N THR A 200 0.58 14.91 -9.23
CA THR A 200 1.20 15.93 -8.36
C THR A 200 1.63 15.39 -6.99
N THR A 201 1.70 14.07 -6.86
CA THR A 201 2.21 13.38 -5.68
C THR A 201 3.73 13.22 -5.74
N VAL A 202 4.36 13.14 -4.55
CA VAL A 202 5.81 12.89 -4.41
C VAL A 202 6.04 11.81 -3.37
N ALA A 203 6.80 10.78 -3.72
CA ALA A 203 7.17 9.72 -2.80
C ALA A 203 8.29 10.17 -1.85
N GLY A 204 8.12 9.90 -0.56
CA GLY A 204 9.08 10.20 0.49
C GLY A 204 9.45 8.97 1.31
N ARG A 205 10.60 9.02 1.99
CA ARG A 205 11.09 7.93 2.84
C ARG A 205 11.74 8.44 4.12
N GLN A 206 11.59 7.66 5.20
CA GLN A 206 12.30 7.83 6.47
C GLN A 206 13.11 6.57 6.80
N ARG A 207 14.23 6.74 7.46
CA ARG A 207 15.06 5.60 7.92
C ARG A 207 14.40 4.88 9.09
N TYR A 208 14.55 3.57 9.12
CA TYR A 208 14.21 2.78 10.30
C TYR A 208 15.16 3.12 11.47
N ARG A 209 14.63 3.03 12.69
CA ARG A 209 15.46 2.89 13.89
C ARG A 209 15.88 1.42 14.04
N ALA A 210 17.00 1.15 14.68
CA ALA A 210 17.54 -0.20 14.84
C ALA A 210 16.51 -1.19 15.45
N MET A 211 15.77 -0.75 16.46
CA MET A 211 14.70 -1.56 17.08
C MET A 211 13.59 -1.92 16.09
N GLY A 212 13.20 -0.99 15.21
CA GLY A 212 12.19 -1.26 14.18
C GLY A 212 12.67 -2.33 13.18
N LEU A 213 13.95 -2.31 12.79
CA LEU A 213 14.52 -3.36 11.94
C LEU A 213 14.52 -4.74 12.62
N MET A 214 14.84 -4.79 13.92
CA MET A 214 14.80 -6.05 14.69
C MET A 214 13.35 -6.60 14.77
N ARG A 215 12.36 -5.75 15.02
CA ARG A 215 10.95 -6.16 15.04
C ARG A 215 10.46 -6.58 13.67
N TYR A 216 10.90 -5.91 12.61
CA TYR A 216 10.57 -6.30 11.24
C TYR A 216 11.15 -7.69 10.91
N ALA A 217 12.41 -7.95 11.29
CA ALA A 217 13.01 -9.27 11.15
C ALA A 217 12.26 -10.35 11.97
N ALA A 218 11.83 -10.02 13.19
CA ALA A 218 11.04 -10.92 14.02
C ALA A 218 9.68 -11.24 13.37
N TRP A 219 9.02 -10.26 12.76
CA TRP A 219 7.80 -10.50 11.98
C TRP A 219 8.08 -11.47 10.82
N GLY A 220 9.09 -11.18 10.00
CA GLY A 220 9.45 -12.02 8.85
C GLY A 220 9.79 -13.47 9.21
N LEU A 221 10.39 -13.72 10.38
CA LEU A 221 10.69 -15.08 10.87
C LEU A 221 9.45 -15.82 11.38
N ASN A 222 8.43 -15.09 11.84
CA ASN A 222 7.20 -15.68 12.40
C ASN A 222 6.04 -15.70 11.40
N HIS A 223 6.13 -14.93 10.33
CA HIS A 223 5.09 -14.80 9.32
C HIS A 223 4.65 -16.15 8.72
N GLU A 224 5.58 -17.08 8.47
CA GLU A 224 5.28 -18.42 7.93
C GLU A 224 4.35 -19.25 8.82
N ARG A 225 4.31 -18.98 10.13
CA ARG A 225 3.45 -19.71 11.06
C ARG A 225 1.97 -19.28 10.98
N TYR A 226 1.69 -18.05 10.53
CA TYR A 226 0.32 -17.53 10.42
C TYR A 226 -0.32 -17.88 9.07
N VAL A 227 0.43 -17.88 7.98
CA VAL A 227 -0.07 -18.26 6.64
C VAL A 227 -0.36 -19.76 6.51
N ALA A 228 0.17 -20.59 7.39
CA ALA A 228 -0.03 -22.06 7.37
C ALA A 228 -1.35 -22.52 8.03
N VAL A 229 -2.14 -21.63 8.63
CA VAL A 229 -3.32 -21.96 9.46
C VAL A 229 -4.65 -21.47 8.84
N VAL A 230 -4.61 -20.81 7.67
CA VAL A 230 -5.84 -20.36 6.97
C VAL A 230 -6.09 -21.18 5.71
#